data_553a84e319def9f2f05eb432a0f49ab8
#
_entry.id   553a84e319def9f2f05eb432a0f49ab8
#
_cell.length_a   1.000
_cell.length_b   1.000
_cell.length_c   1.000
_cell.angle_alpha   90.00
_cell.angle_beta   90.00
_cell.angle_gamma   90.00
#
_symmetry.space_group_name_H-M   'P 1'
#
loop_
_entity.id
_entity.type
_entity.pdbx_description
1 polymer ?
#
loop_
_entity_poly.entity_id
_entity_poly.type
_entity_poly.pdbx_seq_one_letter_code
_entity_poly.pdbx_strand_id
1 'polypeptide(L)'
;HLGVMNVFHLPLAVNVQRIDQLRQTKKVIGLKQKKYDISFVGSLYENNYYEQITYLPAHLKGYLDGICRAQMQLSGVDILPELLREDILTELNAYVKLDMDQTYLVTYGRLFSDLFLKKYISSMERKERLELLGKISRIALFSGSRWMGEGIGYYGTVDYMNEMPLVFSLSKMNLNMTIRSITSGIPLRCMDILGAGGLLFSNYQPELEEYFVTEREWIS
;
A
#
# COMPACT_ATOMS: atom_id res chain seq x y z
N HIS A 1 28.04 -0.65 -4.79
CA HIS A 1 28.59 0.64 -5.30
C HIS A 1 28.67 0.55 -6.81
N LEU A 2 27.75 1.23 -7.51
CA LEU A 2 27.69 1.30 -8.97
C LEU A 2 28.68 2.34 -9.56
N GLY A 3 29.68 2.79 -8.79
CA GLY A 3 30.67 3.78 -9.23
C GLY A 3 30.11 5.21 -9.38
N VAL A 4 28.87 5.44 -8.98
CA VAL A 4 28.26 6.79 -9.03
C VAL A 4 28.72 7.56 -7.80
N MET A 5 29.45 8.65 -8.03
CA MET A 5 29.84 9.58 -6.97
C MET A 5 28.76 10.66 -6.80
N ASN A 6 28.55 11.13 -5.56
CA ASN A 6 27.59 12.20 -5.23
C ASN A 6 26.10 11.81 -5.44
N VAL A 7 25.67 10.70 -4.84
CA VAL A 7 24.25 10.32 -4.74
C VAL A 7 23.65 10.97 -3.49
N PHE A 8 22.63 11.79 -3.70
CA PHE A 8 21.88 12.44 -2.61
C PHE A 8 20.46 11.88 -2.57
N HIS A 9 19.96 11.60 -1.37
CA HIS A 9 18.56 11.25 -1.15
C HIS A 9 17.70 12.52 -1.24
N LEU A 10 16.74 12.54 -2.16
CA LEU A 10 15.71 13.57 -2.25
C LEU A 10 14.36 12.91 -1.93
N PRO A 11 13.74 13.23 -0.78
CA PRO A 11 12.43 12.67 -0.44
C PRO A 11 11.35 13.18 -1.39
N LEU A 12 10.30 12.39 -1.56
CA LEU A 12 9.12 12.78 -2.31
C LEU A 12 8.45 13.99 -1.64
N ALA A 13 7.95 14.91 -2.46
CA ALA A 13 7.28 16.11 -2.00
C ALA A 13 5.94 16.31 -2.71
N VAL A 14 5.08 17.12 -2.10
CA VAL A 14 3.78 17.50 -2.64
C VAL A 14 3.73 19.00 -2.93
N ASN A 15 3.09 19.38 -4.02
CA ASN A 15 2.88 20.79 -4.36
C ASN A 15 1.66 21.35 -3.62
N VAL A 16 1.87 21.84 -2.40
CA VAL A 16 0.83 22.39 -1.53
C VAL A 16 0.16 23.59 -2.17
N GLN A 17 0.90 24.47 -2.82
CA GLN A 17 0.34 25.68 -3.46
C GLN A 17 -0.71 25.33 -4.51
N ARG A 18 -0.42 24.35 -5.37
CA ARG A 18 -1.37 23.87 -6.38
C ARG A 18 -2.63 23.27 -5.72
N ILE A 19 -2.45 22.50 -4.67
CA ILE A 19 -3.57 21.89 -3.95
C ILE A 19 -4.45 22.96 -3.31
N ASP A 20 -3.86 23.99 -2.70
CA ASP A 20 -4.61 25.07 -2.08
C ASP A 20 -5.38 25.90 -3.13
N GLN A 21 -4.79 26.18 -4.27
CA GLN A 21 -5.49 26.83 -5.39
C GLN A 21 -6.71 25.99 -5.86
N LEU A 22 -6.53 24.67 -5.98
CA LEU A 22 -7.61 23.75 -6.35
C LEU A 22 -8.74 23.79 -5.31
N ARG A 23 -8.41 23.72 -4.01
CA ARG A 23 -9.35 23.76 -2.89
C ARG A 23 -10.12 25.09 -2.83
N GLN A 24 -9.45 26.21 -3.10
CA GLN A 24 -10.07 27.54 -3.21
C GLN A 24 -11.04 27.59 -4.38
N THR A 25 -10.60 27.20 -5.57
CA THR A 25 -11.42 27.20 -6.79
C THR A 25 -12.68 26.34 -6.61
N LYS A 26 -12.57 25.20 -5.96
CA LYS A 26 -13.69 24.28 -5.69
C LYS A 26 -14.46 24.63 -4.40
N LYS A 27 -14.12 25.73 -3.73
CA LYS A 27 -14.77 26.21 -2.48
C LYS A 27 -14.79 25.16 -1.37
N VAL A 28 -13.74 24.36 -1.26
CA VAL A 28 -13.63 23.29 -0.24
C VAL A 28 -12.98 23.80 1.05
N ILE A 29 -12.19 24.89 0.97
CA ILE A 29 -11.57 25.49 2.15
C ILE A 29 -12.63 26.06 3.09
N GLY A 30 -12.48 25.74 4.38
CA GLY A 30 -13.39 26.24 5.43
C GLY A 30 -14.71 25.48 5.57
N LEU A 31 -14.92 24.41 4.81
CA LEU A 31 -16.09 23.56 5.02
C LEU A 31 -16.01 22.88 6.39
N LYS A 32 -16.96 23.20 7.26
CA LYS A 32 -17.07 22.60 8.61
C LYS A 32 -17.50 21.13 8.54
N GLN A 33 -18.28 20.75 7.52
CA GLN A 33 -18.80 19.40 7.36
C GLN A 33 -17.99 18.64 6.32
N LYS A 34 -17.40 17.51 6.73
CA LYS A 34 -16.72 16.58 5.84
C LYS A 34 -17.74 15.70 5.12
N LYS A 35 -17.44 15.39 3.86
CA LYS A 35 -18.31 14.55 3.00
C LYS A 35 -18.18 13.06 3.32
N TYR A 36 -16.98 12.64 3.70
CA TYR A 36 -16.65 11.23 3.96
C TYR A 36 -16.18 11.06 5.41
N ASP A 37 -16.58 9.98 6.07
CA ASP A 37 -16.05 9.64 7.39
C ASP A 37 -14.61 9.13 7.24
N ILE A 38 -14.42 8.05 6.49
CA ILE A 38 -13.12 7.49 6.16
C ILE A 38 -13.01 7.41 4.64
N SER A 39 -11.87 7.75 4.06
CA SER A 39 -11.58 7.48 2.65
C SER A 39 -10.37 6.57 2.48
N PHE A 40 -10.45 5.71 1.46
CA PHE A 40 -9.31 4.99 0.91
C PHE A 40 -9.23 5.22 -0.59
N VAL A 41 -8.10 5.74 -1.06
CA VAL A 41 -7.84 5.97 -2.49
C VAL A 41 -6.64 5.12 -2.90
N GLY A 42 -6.87 4.06 -3.68
CA GLY A 42 -5.80 3.18 -4.12
C GLY A 42 -6.26 1.87 -4.73
N SER A 43 -5.31 1.09 -5.26
CA SER A 43 -5.59 -0.24 -5.78
C SER A 43 -5.89 -1.21 -4.64
N LEU A 44 -6.73 -2.22 -4.89
CA LEU A 44 -6.90 -3.36 -3.99
C LEU A 44 -6.01 -4.54 -4.37
N TYR A 45 -5.24 -4.43 -5.47
CA TYR A 45 -4.33 -5.48 -5.98
C TYR A 45 -5.01 -6.83 -6.22
N GLU A 46 -6.28 -6.83 -6.66
CA GLU A 46 -7.05 -8.06 -6.94
C GLU A 46 -6.44 -8.86 -8.09
N ASN A 47 -5.89 -8.17 -9.10
CA ASN A 47 -5.17 -8.82 -10.19
C ASN A 47 -3.70 -9.06 -9.78
N ASN A 48 -3.47 -10.00 -8.86
CA ASN A 48 -2.13 -10.40 -8.46
C ASN A 48 -1.75 -11.73 -9.10
N TYR A 49 -0.45 -11.92 -9.34
CA TYR A 49 0.06 -13.14 -9.98
C TYR A 49 -0.05 -14.38 -9.07
N TYR A 50 -0.13 -14.21 -7.76
CA TYR A 50 -0.22 -15.31 -6.81
C TYR A 50 -1.50 -16.14 -6.99
N GLU A 51 -2.61 -15.50 -7.34
CA GLU A 51 -3.87 -16.18 -7.62
C GLU A 51 -3.83 -16.96 -8.95
N GLN A 52 -2.85 -16.70 -9.81
CA GLN A 52 -2.67 -17.37 -11.10
C GLN A 52 -1.84 -18.65 -10.98
N ILE A 53 -1.06 -18.84 -9.92
CA ILE A 53 -0.21 -20.02 -9.70
C ILE A 53 -0.92 -21.14 -8.93
N THR A 54 -2.17 -21.42 -9.28
CA THR A 54 -2.99 -22.49 -8.65
C THR A 54 -2.49 -23.91 -8.97
N TYR A 55 -1.66 -24.04 -9.99
CA TYR A 55 -1.09 -25.30 -10.46
C TYR A 55 0.09 -25.79 -9.63
N LEU A 56 0.56 -25.03 -8.66
CA LEU A 56 1.63 -25.46 -7.76
C LEU A 56 1.22 -26.71 -6.95
N PRO A 57 2.17 -27.60 -6.63
CA PRO A 57 1.93 -28.71 -5.70
C PRO A 57 1.34 -28.21 -4.38
N ALA A 58 0.44 -29.00 -3.79
CA ALA A 58 -0.29 -28.61 -2.59
C ALA A 58 0.61 -28.23 -1.41
N HIS A 59 1.75 -28.91 -1.24
CA HIS A 59 2.72 -28.58 -0.18
C HIS A 59 3.39 -27.23 -0.40
N LEU A 60 3.79 -26.89 -1.64
CA LEU A 60 4.34 -25.56 -1.96
C LEU A 60 3.31 -24.47 -1.78
N LYS A 61 2.09 -24.69 -2.30
CA LYS A 61 1.00 -23.72 -2.16
C LYS A 61 0.67 -23.49 -0.68
N GLY A 62 0.56 -24.58 0.11
CA GLY A 62 0.31 -24.51 1.55
C GLY A 62 1.44 -23.80 2.31
N TYR A 63 2.69 -24.03 1.94
CA TYR A 63 3.83 -23.31 2.51
C TYR A 63 3.77 -21.81 2.22
N LEU A 64 3.53 -21.44 0.96
CA LEU A 64 3.43 -20.03 0.56
C LEU A 64 2.23 -19.33 1.23
N ASP A 65 1.08 -19.99 1.31
CA ASP A 65 -0.08 -19.46 2.04
C ASP A 65 0.24 -19.26 3.53
N GLY A 66 1.00 -20.17 4.14
CA GLY A 66 1.44 -20.08 5.53
C GLY A 66 2.34 -18.86 5.78
N ILE A 67 3.38 -18.68 4.94
CA ILE A 67 4.31 -17.53 5.10
C ILE A 67 3.63 -16.20 4.79
N CYS A 68 2.68 -16.16 3.84
CA CYS A 68 1.90 -14.95 3.59
C CYS A 68 1.06 -14.56 4.83
N ARG A 69 0.39 -15.52 5.47
CA ARG A 69 -0.38 -15.27 6.70
C ARG A 69 0.53 -14.85 7.86
N ALA A 70 1.68 -15.48 8.02
CA ALA A 70 2.67 -15.09 9.03
C ALA A 70 3.14 -13.64 8.82
N GLN A 71 3.47 -13.28 7.57
CA GLN A 71 3.88 -11.91 7.24
C GLN A 71 2.80 -10.87 7.53
N MET A 72 1.52 -11.20 7.33
CA MET A 72 0.41 -10.28 7.65
C MET A 72 0.33 -9.92 9.15
N GLN A 73 0.79 -10.80 10.04
CA GLN A 73 0.79 -10.56 11.49
C GLN A 73 1.94 -9.66 11.94
N LEU A 74 2.90 -9.38 11.06
CA LEU A 74 4.10 -8.61 11.38
C LEU A 74 4.12 -7.27 10.65
N SER A 75 4.32 -6.19 11.38
CA SER A 75 4.50 -4.84 10.84
C SER A 75 5.95 -4.40 11.01
N GLY A 76 6.46 -3.65 10.01
CA GLY A 76 7.83 -3.10 10.05
C GLY A 76 8.96 -4.11 9.79
N VAL A 77 8.65 -5.38 9.59
CA VAL A 77 9.62 -6.44 9.30
C VAL A 77 9.20 -7.23 8.07
N ASP A 78 10.14 -7.56 7.20
CA ASP A 78 9.95 -8.44 6.06
C ASP A 78 10.64 -9.78 6.34
N ILE A 79 9.84 -10.81 6.69
CA ILE A 79 10.35 -12.16 6.99
C ILE A 79 10.41 -13.08 5.77
N LEU A 80 9.89 -12.63 4.62
CA LEU A 80 9.83 -13.46 3.42
C LEU A 80 11.20 -13.89 2.90
N PRO A 81 12.27 -13.04 2.93
CA PRO A 81 13.60 -13.45 2.49
C PRO A 81 14.17 -14.66 3.26
N GLU A 82 13.94 -14.71 4.57
CA GLU A 82 14.42 -15.80 5.42
C GLU A 82 13.61 -17.09 5.24
N LEU A 83 12.32 -16.95 4.92
CA LEU A 83 11.43 -18.10 4.72
C LEU A 83 11.46 -18.65 3.31
N LEU A 84 11.80 -17.86 2.31
CA LEU A 84 12.04 -18.34 0.93
C LEU A 84 13.44 -18.94 0.79
N ARG A 85 13.66 -20.08 1.46
CA ARG A 85 14.94 -20.80 1.46
C ARG A 85 15.26 -21.37 0.08
N GLU A 86 16.53 -21.71 -0.12
CA GLU A 86 17.07 -22.18 -1.40
C GLU A 86 16.38 -23.45 -1.93
N ASP A 87 16.03 -24.38 -1.03
CA ASP A 87 15.28 -25.59 -1.38
C ASP A 87 13.90 -25.27 -1.96
N ILE A 88 13.17 -24.34 -1.31
CA ILE A 88 11.87 -23.85 -1.76
C ILE A 88 11.98 -23.08 -3.08
N LEU A 89 12.98 -22.20 -3.19
CA LEU A 89 13.21 -21.42 -4.41
C LEU A 89 13.58 -22.28 -5.61
N THR A 90 14.38 -23.32 -5.40
CA THR A 90 14.75 -24.29 -6.43
C THR A 90 13.51 -25.03 -6.93
N GLU A 91 12.66 -25.50 -6.02
CA GLU A 91 11.43 -26.19 -6.39
C GLU A 91 10.45 -25.23 -7.08
N LEU A 92 10.25 -24.02 -6.56
CA LEU A 92 9.39 -22.99 -7.17
C LEU A 92 9.83 -22.66 -8.61
N ASN A 93 11.14 -22.53 -8.84
CA ASN A 93 11.68 -22.23 -10.15
C ASN A 93 11.45 -23.35 -11.17
N ALA A 94 11.13 -24.57 -10.75
CA ALA A 94 10.69 -25.62 -11.66
C ALA A 94 9.30 -25.35 -12.26
N TYR A 95 8.43 -24.69 -11.51
CA TYR A 95 7.04 -24.40 -11.90
C TYR A 95 6.83 -22.98 -12.41
N VAL A 96 7.47 -22.00 -11.79
CA VAL A 96 7.31 -20.56 -12.11
C VAL A 96 8.61 -20.04 -12.68
N LYS A 97 8.66 -19.90 -14.01
CA LYS A 97 9.80 -19.29 -14.69
C LYS A 97 9.63 -17.80 -14.74
N LEU A 98 10.60 -17.09 -14.17
CA LEU A 98 10.69 -15.64 -14.29
C LEU A 98 11.76 -15.31 -15.33
N ASP A 99 11.45 -14.37 -16.21
CA ASP A 99 12.43 -13.85 -17.16
C ASP A 99 13.43 -12.98 -16.39
N MET A 100 14.60 -13.57 -16.16
CA MET A 100 15.71 -12.98 -15.40
C MET A 100 16.79 -12.59 -16.39
N ASP A 101 16.82 -11.33 -16.82
CA ASP A 101 17.96 -10.80 -17.55
C ASP A 101 19.18 -10.78 -16.62
N GLN A 102 20.34 -11.24 -17.12
CA GLN A 102 21.62 -11.26 -16.38
C GLN A 102 22.07 -9.87 -15.90
N THR A 103 21.48 -8.81 -16.44
CA THR A 103 21.73 -7.43 -16.00
C THR A 103 20.98 -7.06 -14.71
N TYR A 104 19.99 -7.85 -14.28
CA TYR A 104 19.26 -7.59 -13.04
C TYR A 104 20.10 -7.96 -11.81
N LEU A 105 20.33 -6.99 -10.94
CA LEU A 105 20.95 -7.18 -9.61
C LEU A 105 19.98 -7.81 -8.59
N VAL A 106 18.86 -8.38 -9.06
CA VAL A 106 17.78 -8.91 -8.22
C VAL A 106 17.76 -10.43 -8.32
N THR A 107 17.74 -11.12 -7.19
CA THR A 107 17.64 -12.58 -7.13
C THR A 107 16.23 -13.07 -7.49
N TYR A 108 16.11 -14.34 -7.93
CA TYR A 108 14.83 -15.00 -8.20
C TYR A 108 13.87 -14.89 -6.99
N GLY A 109 14.36 -15.17 -5.77
CA GLY A 109 13.56 -15.11 -4.56
C GLY A 109 13.03 -13.72 -4.29
N ARG A 110 13.82 -12.68 -4.50
CA ARG A 110 13.38 -11.28 -4.34
C ARG A 110 12.31 -10.92 -5.37
N LEU A 111 12.53 -11.25 -6.63
CA LEU A 111 11.58 -10.97 -7.71
C LEU A 111 10.26 -11.74 -7.50
N PHE A 112 10.34 -13.03 -7.14
CA PHE A 112 9.17 -13.84 -6.81
C PHE A 112 8.39 -13.24 -5.61
N SER A 113 9.10 -12.88 -4.54
CA SER A 113 8.48 -12.25 -3.37
C SER A 113 7.75 -10.97 -3.75
N ASP A 114 8.40 -10.06 -4.49
CA ASP A 114 7.81 -8.74 -4.81
C ASP A 114 6.63 -8.84 -5.78
N LEU A 115 6.70 -9.72 -6.79
CA LEU A 115 5.66 -9.86 -7.81
C LEU A 115 4.45 -10.69 -7.32
N PHE A 116 4.70 -11.78 -6.59
CA PHE A 116 3.65 -12.73 -6.21
C PHE A 116 3.19 -12.51 -4.77
N LEU A 117 4.10 -12.60 -3.78
CA LEU A 117 3.69 -12.67 -2.38
C LEU A 117 3.32 -11.31 -1.81
N LYS A 118 4.18 -10.30 -1.93
CA LYS A 118 3.95 -8.99 -1.30
C LYS A 118 2.75 -8.27 -1.85
N LYS A 119 2.48 -8.43 -3.14
CA LYS A 119 1.29 -7.87 -3.76
C LYS A 119 0.01 -8.57 -3.29
N TYR A 120 0.04 -9.89 -3.19
CA TYR A 120 -1.05 -10.70 -2.66
C TYR A 120 -1.33 -10.39 -1.17
N ILE A 121 -0.29 -10.36 -0.33
CA ILE A 121 -0.37 -9.97 1.08
C ILE A 121 -1.04 -8.60 1.20
N SER A 122 -0.57 -7.62 0.41
CA SER A 122 -1.15 -6.26 0.45
C SER A 122 -2.61 -6.22 0.02
N SER A 123 -3.03 -7.09 -0.90
CA SER A 123 -4.44 -7.24 -1.28
C SER A 123 -5.28 -7.76 -0.11
N MET A 124 -4.83 -8.85 0.52
CA MET A 124 -5.52 -9.43 1.68
C MET A 124 -5.63 -8.43 2.83
N GLU A 125 -4.52 -7.78 3.20
CA GLU A 125 -4.49 -6.79 4.28
C GLU A 125 -5.43 -5.61 4.02
N ARG A 126 -5.48 -5.11 2.80
CA ARG A 126 -6.38 -3.99 2.45
C ARG A 126 -7.84 -4.38 2.59
N LYS A 127 -8.21 -5.55 2.09
CA LYS A 127 -9.58 -6.06 2.19
C LYS A 127 -9.98 -6.28 3.66
N GLU A 128 -9.15 -7.00 4.42
CA GLU A 128 -9.41 -7.29 5.82
C GLU A 128 -9.58 -6.02 6.67
N ARG A 129 -8.67 -5.04 6.51
CA ARG A 129 -8.74 -3.78 7.26
C ARG A 129 -9.93 -2.93 6.86
N LEU A 130 -10.27 -2.88 5.58
CA LEU A 130 -11.46 -2.17 5.12
C LEU A 130 -12.74 -2.83 5.66
N GLU A 131 -12.80 -4.16 5.71
CA GLU A 131 -13.92 -4.90 6.32
C GLU A 131 -14.07 -4.61 7.82
N LEU A 132 -12.96 -4.63 8.56
CA LEU A 132 -12.96 -4.32 9.99
C LEU A 132 -13.43 -2.89 10.25
N LEU A 133 -12.90 -1.92 9.51
CA LEU A 133 -13.26 -0.51 9.65
C LEU A 133 -14.69 -0.24 9.18
N GLY A 134 -15.16 -0.95 8.16
CA GLY A 134 -16.52 -0.84 7.63
C GLY A 134 -17.60 -1.21 8.65
N LYS A 135 -17.29 -2.09 9.61
CA LYS A 135 -18.20 -2.46 10.72
C LYS A 135 -18.41 -1.32 11.71
N ILE A 136 -17.49 -0.39 11.82
CA ILE A 136 -17.53 0.70 12.81
C ILE A 136 -17.71 2.09 12.21
N SER A 137 -17.48 2.26 10.91
CA SER A 137 -17.60 3.56 10.23
C SER A 137 -17.87 3.39 8.74
N ARG A 138 -18.36 4.45 8.10
CA ARG A 138 -18.57 4.44 6.65
C ARG A 138 -17.27 4.74 5.92
N ILE A 139 -16.91 3.89 4.98
CA ILE A 139 -15.72 4.01 4.15
C ILE A 139 -16.10 4.41 2.74
N ALA A 140 -15.50 5.47 2.22
CA ALA A 140 -15.53 5.81 0.81
C ALA A 140 -14.32 5.18 0.11
N LEU A 141 -14.58 4.13 -0.67
CA LEU A 141 -13.56 3.42 -1.44
C LEU A 141 -13.44 4.00 -2.85
N PHE A 142 -12.26 4.52 -3.17
CA PHE A 142 -11.89 4.99 -4.50
C PHE A 142 -10.82 4.06 -5.08
N SER A 143 -11.23 3.18 -5.99
CA SER A 143 -10.36 2.14 -6.56
C SER A 143 -10.75 1.81 -7.98
N GLY A 144 -9.79 1.29 -8.77
CA GLY A 144 -10.08 0.74 -10.10
C GLY A 144 -10.86 -0.57 -10.05
N SER A 145 -10.81 -1.28 -8.93
CA SER A 145 -11.55 -2.54 -8.73
C SER A 145 -12.78 -2.28 -7.86
N ARG A 146 -13.93 -2.74 -8.33
CA ARG A 146 -15.17 -2.66 -7.56
C ARG A 146 -15.13 -3.70 -6.45
N TRP A 147 -15.27 -3.24 -5.23
CA TRP A 147 -15.39 -4.10 -4.07
C TRP A 147 -16.42 -3.52 -3.10
N MET A 148 -17.22 -4.38 -2.51
CA MET A 148 -18.33 -3.99 -1.64
C MET A 148 -18.28 -4.84 -0.37
N GLY A 149 -18.57 -4.22 0.74
CA GLY A 149 -18.65 -4.85 2.05
C GLY A 149 -19.52 -3.99 2.97
N GLU A 150 -19.75 -4.46 4.18
CA GLU A 150 -20.50 -3.70 5.19
C GLU A 150 -19.84 -2.34 5.42
N GLY A 151 -20.61 -1.27 5.41
CA GLY A 151 -20.15 0.09 5.61
C GLY A 151 -19.26 0.66 4.49
N ILE A 152 -19.05 -0.06 3.38
CA ILE A 152 -18.17 0.35 2.29
C ILE A 152 -18.97 0.82 1.09
N GLY A 153 -18.82 2.10 0.74
CA GLY A 153 -19.34 2.69 -0.48
C GLY A 153 -18.27 2.78 -1.56
N TYR A 154 -18.52 2.20 -2.72
CA TYR A 154 -17.62 2.26 -3.86
C TYR A 154 -17.91 3.47 -4.74
N TYR A 155 -16.88 4.27 -5.05
CA TYR A 155 -16.98 5.53 -5.80
C TYR A 155 -16.20 5.53 -7.14
N GLY A 156 -15.59 4.40 -7.52
CA GLY A 156 -14.77 4.33 -8.73
C GLY A 156 -13.38 4.94 -8.55
N THR A 157 -12.77 5.34 -9.66
CA THR A 157 -11.47 6.02 -9.68
C THR A 157 -11.64 7.53 -9.56
N VAL A 158 -10.59 8.21 -9.12
CA VAL A 158 -10.51 9.68 -9.08
C VAL A 158 -9.28 10.15 -9.83
N ASP A 159 -9.39 11.30 -10.49
CA ASP A 159 -8.24 11.95 -11.11
C ASP A 159 -7.23 12.39 -10.05
N TYR A 160 -5.96 12.01 -10.29
CA TYR A 160 -4.87 12.26 -9.34
C TYR A 160 -4.67 13.75 -9.06
N MET A 161 -4.76 14.59 -10.10
CA MET A 161 -4.42 16.00 -10.00
C MET A 161 -5.59 16.85 -9.49
N ASN A 162 -6.82 16.55 -9.90
CA ASN A 162 -7.95 17.45 -9.74
C ASN A 162 -9.02 16.95 -8.75
N GLU A 163 -9.08 15.64 -8.47
CA GLU A 163 -10.13 15.07 -7.62
C GLU A 163 -9.58 14.49 -6.32
N MET A 164 -8.47 13.74 -6.39
CA MET A 164 -7.92 13.07 -5.24
C MET A 164 -7.58 14.01 -4.06
N PRO A 165 -6.97 15.21 -4.28
CA PRO A 165 -6.73 16.14 -3.17
C PRO A 165 -8.02 16.64 -2.52
N LEU A 166 -9.11 16.75 -3.30
CA LEU A 166 -10.41 17.14 -2.77
C LEU A 166 -11.04 16.03 -1.91
N VAL A 167 -10.91 14.77 -2.32
CA VAL A 167 -11.34 13.62 -1.50
C VAL A 167 -10.64 13.68 -0.14
N PHE A 168 -9.31 13.87 -0.12
CA PHE A 168 -8.56 13.95 1.13
C PHE A 168 -8.98 15.13 2.00
N SER A 169 -9.18 16.29 1.40
CA SER A 169 -9.66 17.48 2.12
C SER A 169 -11.07 17.30 2.69
N LEU A 170 -11.93 16.54 2.02
CA LEU A 170 -13.34 16.33 2.37
C LEU A 170 -13.57 15.11 3.26
N SER A 171 -12.54 14.35 3.59
CA SER A 171 -12.62 13.20 4.49
C SER A 171 -12.25 13.59 5.92
N LYS A 172 -12.89 12.98 6.91
CA LYS A 172 -12.49 13.13 8.31
C LYS A 172 -11.16 12.44 8.57
N MET A 173 -10.99 11.25 7.97
CA MET A 173 -9.78 10.43 8.06
C MET A 173 -9.45 9.83 6.68
N ASN A 174 -8.18 9.74 6.35
CA ASN A 174 -7.70 9.18 5.09
C ASN A 174 -6.75 8.02 5.37
N LEU A 175 -7.09 6.84 4.82
CA LEU A 175 -6.28 5.65 5.01
C LEU A 175 -5.15 5.60 3.98
N ASN A 176 -3.94 5.36 4.46
CA ASN A 176 -2.82 4.89 3.65
C ASN A 176 -2.46 3.47 4.06
N MET A 177 -2.50 2.55 3.11
CA MET A 177 -2.04 1.18 3.28
C MET A 177 -0.94 0.92 2.26
N THR A 178 0.30 1.11 2.69
CA THR A 178 1.50 0.95 1.85
C THR A 178 1.64 -0.50 1.41
N ILE A 179 1.97 -0.71 0.14
CA ILE A 179 2.25 -2.04 -0.38
C ILE A 179 3.51 -2.62 0.28
N ARG A 180 3.51 -3.90 0.57
CA ARG A 180 4.62 -4.61 1.25
C ARG A 180 5.95 -4.62 0.48
N SER A 181 5.96 -4.32 -0.81
CA SER A 181 7.20 -4.16 -1.58
C SER A 181 7.94 -2.85 -1.29
N ILE A 182 7.29 -1.85 -0.70
CA ILE A 182 7.93 -0.63 -0.22
C ILE A 182 8.36 -0.89 1.23
N THR A 183 9.65 -1.17 1.41
CA THR A 183 10.24 -1.51 2.72
C THR A 183 10.91 -0.31 3.40
N SER A 184 11.09 0.79 2.69
CA SER A 184 11.68 2.05 3.20
C SER A 184 11.16 3.25 2.41
N GLY A 185 11.25 4.43 3.01
CA GLY A 185 10.78 5.69 2.45
C GLY A 185 9.30 5.99 2.76
N ILE A 186 8.95 7.27 2.74
CA ILE A 186 7.58 7.72 2.93
C ILE A 186 6.82 7.59 1.60
N PRO A 187 5.73 6.83 1.53
CA PRO A 187 4.92 6.74 0.32
C PRO A 187 4.37 8.11 -0.09
N LEU A 188 4.37 8.39 -1.40
CA LEU A 188 3.84 9.65 -1.93
C LEU A 188 2.39 9.92 -1.46
N ARG A 189 1.61 8.88 -1.27
CA ARG A 189 0.23 8.98 -0.76
C ARG A 189 0.15 9.67 0.61
N CYS A 190 1.11 9.44 1.50
CA CYS A 190 1.16 10.13 2.79
C CYS A 190 1.34 11.65 2.57
N MET A 191 2.23 12.03 1.68
CA MET A 191 2.46 13.44 1.33
C MET A 191 1.23 14.07 0.63
N ASP A 192 0.56 13.33 -0.25
CA ASP A 192 -0.67 13.78 -0.91
C ASP A 192 -1.78 14.09 0.10
N ILE A 193 -1.98 13.19 1.08
CA ILE A 193 -3.00 13.35 2.14
C ILE A 193 -2.68 14.57 3.00
N LEU A 194 -1.45 14.66 3.50
CA LEU A 194 -1.02 15.75 4.39
C LEU A 194 -1.01 17.09 3.65
N GLY A 195 -0.51 17.13 2.41
CA GLY A 195 -0.52 18.32 1.57
C GLY A 195 -1.93 18.82 1.21
N ALA A 196 -2.92 17.92 1.19
CA ALA A 196 -4.33 18.31 1.05
C ALA A 196 -4.97 18.76 2.36
N GLY A 197 -4.24 18.82 3.47
CA GLY A 197 -4.77 19.13 4.80
C GLY A 197 -5.67 18.03 5.36
N GLY A 198 -5.48 16.79 4.91
CA GLY A 198 -6.19 15.62 5.38
C GLY A 198 -5.54 15.01 6.63
N LEU A 199 -6.33 14.40 7.51
CA LEU A 199 -5.82 13.56 8.59
C LEU A 199 -5.35 12.23 7.99
N LEU A 200 -4.08 11.89 8.18
CA LEU A 200 -3.47 10.66 7.73
C LEU A 200 -3.61 9.57 8.79
N PHE A 201 -4.11 8.41 8.39
CA PHE A 201 -4.03 7.16 9.15
C PHE A 201 -3.29 6.13 8.29
N SER A 202 -2.08 5.73 8.71
CA SER A 202 -1.18 4.88 7.92
C SER A 202 -0.79 3.62 8.68
N ASN A 203 -0.52 2.54 7.94
CA ASN A 203 0.28 1.45 8.50
C ASN A 203 1.69 1.96 8.82
N TYR A 204 2.38 1.26 9.71
CA TYR A 204 3.70 1.65 10.18
C TYR A 204 4.70 1.86 9.03
N GLN A 205 5.39 2.99 9.07
CA GLN A 205 6.50 3.37 8.20
C GLN A 205 7.56 4.05 9.07
N PRO A 206 8.76 3.47 9.22
CA PRO A 206 9.78 3.99 10.13
C PRO A 206 10.12 5.47 9.88
N GLU A 207 10.16 5.86 8.61
CA GLU A 207 10.57 7.21 8.22
C GLU A 207 9.51 8.28 8.55
N LEU A 208 8.27 7.90 8.83
CA LEU A 208 7.28 8.87 9.32
C LEU A 208 7.66 9.41 10.70
N GLU A 209 8.34 8.62 11.54
CA GLU A 209 8.80 9.05 12.84
C GLU A 209 9.91 10.12 12.76
N GLU A 210 10.66 10.18 11.65
CA GLU A 210 11.70 11.18 11.44
C GLU A 210 11.12 12.58 11.17
N TYR A 211 9.93 12.65 10.58
CA TYR A 211 9.32 13.91 10.13
C TYR A 211 8.16 14.37 11.00
N PHE A 212 7.54 13.47 11.74
CA PHE A 212 6.37 13.76 12.56
C PHE A 212 6.60 13.33 14.00
N VAL A 213 6.36 14.26 14.94
CA VAL A 213 6.29 13.90 16.36
C VAL A 213 5.01 13.11 16.56
N THR A 214 5.14 11.79 16.62
CA THR A 214 4.03 10.91 16.93
C THR A 214 3.77 10.97 18.42
N GLU A 215 2.62 11.51 18.85
CA GLU A 215 2.10 11.15 20.16
C GLU A 215 1.84 9.64 20.13
N ARG A 216 2.58 8.91 20.97
CA ARG A 216 2.63 7.45 21.00
C ARG A 216 1.33 6.88 21.54
N GLU A 217 0.31 6.78 20.71
CA GLU A 217 -0.75 5.82 20.92
C GLU A 217 -0.85 4.90 19.69
N TRP A 218 0.10 3.97 19.61
CA TRP A 218 -0.03 2.82 18.75
C TRP A 218 -0.99 1.85 19.42
N ILE A 219 -2.18 1.70 18.86
CA ILE A 219 -3.06 0.60 19.21
C ILE A 219 -2.38 -0.68 18.67
N SER A 220 -1.77 -1.41 19.58
CA SER A 220 -1.20 -2.75 19.36
C SER A 220 -2.30 -3.77 19.09
#